data_815ec227a137c0330e40a2aa5ccfc43e
#
_entry.id   815ec227a137c0330e40a2aa5ccfc43e
#
_cell.length_a   1.000
_cell.length_b   1.000
_cell.length_c   1.000
_cell.angle_alpha   90.00
_cell.angle_beta   90.00
_cell.angle_gamma   90.00
#
_symmetry.space_group_name_H-M   'P 1'
#
loop_
_entity.id
_entity.type
_entity.pdbx_description
1 polymer ?
#
loop_
_entity_poly.entity_id
_entity_poly.type
_entity_poly.pdbx_seq_one_letter_code
_entity_poly.pdbx_strand_id
1 'polypeptide(L)'
;LLALQPTDVYRPYSPAGRLVLGAEVLLTYALVRWLLWRHDLPTVVATIGAEDPARSPQVEGMAAVKLGARLARVTTRCLSSLPTDSRCLGQSLVLMALLARRGIASALVIGVKPGSDFGAHAWVEREGMPLLPSGGDTYSRLLALGERSQASSP
;
A
#
# COMPACT_ATOMS: atom_id res chain seq x y z
N LEU A 1 25.06 11.18 -16.75
CA LEU A 1 23.82 10.39 -16.89
C LEU A 1 24.16 8.95 -16.52
N LEU A 2 24.13 8.61 -15.23
CA LEU A 2 24.28 7.23 -14.74
C LEU A 2 22.88 6.60 -14.80
N ALA A 3 22.67 5.79 -15.80
CA ALA A 3 21.51 4.92 -15.87
C ALA A 3 21.56 3.95 -14.68
N LEU A 4 20.60 4.03 -13.77
CA LEU A 4 20.43 3.09 -12.67
C LEU A 4 20.22 1.70 -13.29
N GLN A 5 21.14 0.79 -13.07
CA GLN A 5 21.07 -0.57 -13.54
C GLN A 5 19.94 -1.30 -12.80
N PRO A 6 19.15 -2.15 -13.48
CA PRO A 6 18.03 -2.89 -12.85
C PRO A 6 18.47 -3.83 -11.72
N THR A 7 19.76 -4.04 -11.51
CA THR A 7 20.35 -4.83 -10.44
C THR A 7 20.36 -4.14 -9.08
N ASP A 8 20.20 -2.79 -9.00
CA ASP A 8 20.23 -2.06 -7.74
C ASP A 8 18.94 -2.21 -6.90
N VAL A 9 17.84 -2.66 -7.51
CA VAL A 9 16.56 -2.90 -6.83
C VAL A 9 16.64 -4.09 -5.85
N TYR A 10 17.67 -4.92 -5.93
CA TYR A 10 17.75 -6.17 -5.18
C TYR A 10 18.77 -6.18 -4.02
N ARG A 11 19.48 -5.07 -3.77
CA ARG A 11 20.39 -5.02 -2.61
C ARG A 11 19.59 -5.13 -1.31
N PRO A 12 19.93 -6.07 -0.41
CA PRO A 12 19.38 -6.05 0.94
C PRO A 12 19.76 -4.71 1.58
N TYR A 13 18.76 -3.98 2.11
CA TYR A 13 19.06 -2.73 2.81
C TYR A 13 20.13 -2.99 3.86
N SER A 14 21.15 -2.12 3.87
CA SER A 14 22.07 -2.03 5.00
C SER A 14 21.27 -1.84 6.31
N PRO A 15 21.84 -2.12 7.47
CA PRO A 15 21.17 -1.86 8.75
C PRO A 15 20.60 -0.43 8.82
N ALA A 16 21.36 0.56 8.35
CA ALA A 16 20.92 1.94 8.24
C ALA A 16 19.70 2.10 7.31
N GLY A 17 19.70 1.44 6.16
CA GLY A 17 18.57 1.48 5.23
C GLY A 17 17.29 0.84 5.81
N ARG A 18 17.41 -0.15 6.68
CA ARG A 18 16.26 -0.74 7.40
C ARG A 18 15.69 0.25 8.41
N LEU A 19 16.53 0.98 9.13
CA LEU A 19 16.10 2.01 10.07
C LEU A 19 15.39 3.16 9.35
N VAL A 20 15.95 3.63 8.24
CA VAL A 20 15.33 4.68 7.40
C VAL A 20 13.96 4.24 6.90
N LEU A 21 13.83 3.02 6.37
CA LEU A 21 12.55 2.50 5.92
C LEU A 21 11.54 2.34 7.07
N GLY A 22 12.00 1.88 8.24
CA GLY A 22 11.17 1.79 9.44
C GLY A 22 10.64 3.16 9.88
N ALA A 23 11.51 4.18 9.89
CA ALA A 23 11.13 5.56 10.18
C ALA A 23 10.14 6.11 9.13
N GLU A 24 10.37 5.83 7.85
CA GLU A 24 9.44 6.20 6.78
C GLU A 24 8.04 5.59 7.00
N VAL A 25 7.97 4.31 7.37
CA VAL A 25 6.69 3.63 7.69
C VAL A 25 5.98 4.34 8.85
N LEU A 26 6.68 4.63 9.94
CA LEU A 26 6.08 5.26 11.13
C LEU A 26 5.63 6.70 10.87
N LEU A 27 6.43 7.48 10.15
CA LEU A 27 6.06 8.85 9.76
C LEU A 27 4.85 8.84 8.81
N THR A 28 4.83 7.91 7.85
CA THR A 28 3.70 7.74 6.95
C THR A 28 2.45 7.31 7.71
N TYR A 29 2.57 6.45 8.71
CA TYR A 29 1.46 6.07 9.58
C TYR A 29 0.91 7.26 10.35
N ALA A 30 1.77 8.10 10.94
CA ALA A 30 1.34 9.31 11.62
C ALA A 30 0.60 10.28 10.69
N LEU A 31 1.11 10.46 9.46
CA LEU A 31 0.46 11.26 8.43
C LEU A 31 -0.92 10.68 8.04
N VAL A 32 -1.01 9.39 7.79
CA VAL A 32 -2.27 8.71 7.46
C VAL A 32 -3.29 8.88 8.59
N ARG A 33 -2.87 8.72 9.84
CA ARG A 33 -3.73 8.92 11.01
C ARG A 33 -4.25 10.36 11.10
N TRP A 34 -3.39 11.33 10.85
CA TRP A 34 -3.75 12.74 10.81
C TRP A 34 -4.73 13.05 9.68
N LEU A 35 -4.50 12.51 8.47
CA LEU A 35 -5.39 12.68 7.33
C LEU A 35 -6.77 12.06 7.60
N LEU A 36 -6.84 10.86 8.17
CA LEU A 36 -8.10 10.20 8.53
C LEU A 36 -8.88 10.93 9.61
N TRP A 37 -8.19 11.72 10.44
CA TRP A 37 -8.87 12.58 11.42
C TRP A 37 -9.48 13.83 10.77
N ARG A 38 -8.91 14.29 9.65
CA ARG A 38 -9.31 15.53 8.98
C ARG A 38 -10.23 15.33 7.78
N HIS A 39 -10.16 14.18 7.14
CA HIS A 39 -10.78 13.91 5.84
C HIS A 39 -11.44 12.53 5.81
N ASP A 40 -12.38 12.38 4.91
CA ASP A 40 -13.01 11.09 4.59
C ASP A 40 -12.05 10.16 3.85
N LEU A 41 -12.33 8.86 3.91
CA LEU A 41 -11.46 7.83 3.34
C LEU A 41 -11.18 8.02 1.83
N PRO A 42 -12.16 8.31 0.96
CA PRO A 42 -11.91 8.56 -0.46
C PRO A 42 -10.92 9.71 -0.70
N THR A 43 -11.04 10.81 0.04
CA THR A 43 -10.13 11.95 -0.03
C THR A 43 -8.71 11.55 0.41
N VAL A 44 -8.59 10.79 1.50
CA VAL A 44 -7.30 10.29 1.96
C VAL A 44 -6.65 9.40 0.91
N VAL A 45 -7.39 8.46 0.34
CA VAL A 45 -6.89 7.56 -0.71
C VAL A 45 -6.45 8.34 -1.94
N ALA A 46 -7.23 9.32 -2.39
CA ALA A 46 -6.85 10.20 -3.50
C ALA A 46 -5.56 10.97 -3.20
N THR A 47 -5.41 11.49 -1.97
CA THR A 47 -4.24 12.26 -1.56
C THR A 47 -2.96 11.42 -1.50
N ILE A 48 -3.04 10.24 -0.88
CA ILE A 48 -1.85 9.37 -0.71
C ILE A 48 -1.52 8.56 -1.95
N GLY A 49 -2.52 8.25 -2.78
CA GLY A 49 -2.37 7.52 -4.03
C GLY A 49 -1.99 8.41 -5.22
N ALA A 50 -1.98 9.74 -5.03
CA ALA A 50 -1.53 10.67 -6.06
C ALA A 50 -0.03 10.41 -6.35
N GLU A 51 0.23 9.78 -7.47
CA GLU A 51 1.59 9.64 -7.98
C GLU A 51 2.05 10.99 -8.52
N ASP A 52 3.26 11.40 -8.16
CA ASP A 52 3.93 12.47 -8.88
C ASP A 52 4.75 11.84 -10.02
N PRO A 53 4.23 11.90 -11.26
CA PRO A 53 4.90 11.28 -12.40
C PRO A 53 6.27 11.90 -12.69
N ALA A 54 6.54 13.09 -12.15
CA ALA A 54 7.83 13.78 -12.30
C ALA A 54 8.88 13.27 -11.30
N ARG A 55 8.49 12.63 -10.21
CA ARG A 55 9.39 12.25 -9.11
C ARG A 55 9.81 10.79 -9.09
N SER A 56 9.06 9.91 -9.70
CA SER A 56 9.38 8.48 -9.63
C SER A 56 9.24 7.82 -10.99
N PRO A 57 10.29 7.21 -11.53
CA PRO A 57 10.15 6.33 -12.68
C PRO A 57 9.16 5.23 -12.32
N GLN A 58 8.22 4.97 -13.22
CA GLN A 58 7.25 3.89 -13.00
C GLN A 58 7.99 2.57 -12.92
N VAL A 59 7.87 1.90 -11.79
CA VAL A 59 8.41 0.55 -11.60
C VAL A 59 7.34 -0.43 -12.01
N GLU A 60 7.59 -1.20 -13.05
CA GLU A 60 6.64 -2.14 -13.64
C GLU A 60 7.10 -3.58 -13.55
N GLY A 61 6.20 -4.49 -13.88
CA GLY A 61 6.49 -5.91 -13.99
C GLY A 61 6.93 -6.55 -12.68
N MET A 62 7.81 -7.53 -12.78
CA MET A 62 8.28 -8.34 -11.65
C MET A 62 9.04 -7.52 -10.60
N ALA A 63 9.69 -6.43 -10.97
CA ALA A 63 10.40 -5.55 -10.04
C ALA A 63 9.41 -4.87 -9.08
N ALA A 64 8.28 -4.39 -9.60
CA ALA A 64 7.22 -3.79 -8.80
C ALA A 64 6.56 -4.81 -7.85
N VAL A 65 6.34 -6.05 -8.29
CA VAL A 65 5.79 -7.12 -7.46
C VAL A 65 6.72 -7.42 -6.29
N LYS A 66 8.03 -7.60 -6.55
CA LYS A 66 9.03 -7.88 -5.51
C LYS A 66 9.17 -6.72 -4.53
N LEU A 67 9.20 -5.49 -5.01
CA LEU A 67 9.27 -4.31 -4.17
C LEU A 67 8.00 -4.14 -3.34
N GLY A 68 6.83 -4.33 -3.94
CA GLY A 68 5.54 -4.29 -3.25
C GLY A 68 5.45 -5.32 -2.12
N ALA A 69 5.79 -6.56 -2.39
CA ALA A 69 5.81 -7.63 -1.39
C ALA A 69 6.81 -7.34 -0.23
N ARG A 70 7.94 -6.70 -0.55
CA ARG A 70 8.91 -6.28 0.46
C ARG A 70 8.38 -5.16 1.35
N LEU A 71 7.80 -4.12 0.74
CA LEU A 71 7.19 -3.02 1.48
C LEU A 71 6.04 -3.51 2.36
N ALA A 72 5.19 -4.40 1.83
CA ALA A 72 4.11 -5.02 2.59
C ALA A 72 4.63 -5.71 3.87
N ARG A 73 5.68 -6.53 3.75
CA ARG A 73 6.30 -7.21 4.92
C ARG A 73 6.84 -6.23 5.95
N VAL A 74 7.53 -5.18 5.51
CA VAL A 74 8.10 -4.20 6.44
C VAL A 74 6.98 -3.41 7.11
N THR A 75 5.99 -2.95 6.37
CA THR A 75 4.82 -2.24 6.89
C THR A 75 4.09 -3.08 7.94
N THR A 76 3.77 -4.34 7.61
CA THR A 76 3.12 -5.25 8.55
C THR A 76 3.96 -5.43 9.81
N ARG A 77 5.27 -5.66 9.67
CA ARG A 77 6.15 -5.88 10.81
C ARG A 77 6.27 -4.66 11.73
N CYS A 78 6.39 -3.45 11.14
CA CYS A 78 6.48 -2.21 11.92
C CYS A 78 5.17 -1.88 12.64
N LEU A 79 4.03 -2.13 11.99
CA LEU A 79 2.72 -1.73 12.51
C LEU A 79 2.01 -2.83 13.31
N SER A 80 2.48 -4.09 13.28
CA SER A 80 1.89 -5.19 14.06
C SER A 80 1.97 -4.99 15.57
N SER A 81 2.95 -4.23 16.04
CA SER A 81 3.16 -3.94 17.45
C SER A 81 2.31 -2.76 17.99
N LEU A 82 1.60 -2.05 17.09
CA LEU A 82 0.77 -0.92 17.51
C LEU A 82 -0.61 -1.40 17.93
N PRO A 83 -1.10 -0.98 19.12
CA PRO A 83 -2.45 -1.31 19.58
C PRO A 83 -3.48 -0.43 18.86
N THR A 84 -4.05 -0.92 17.76
CA THR A 84 -5.09 -0.19 17.02
C THR A 84 -6.18 -1.13 16.54
N ASP A 85 -7.44 -0.74 16.68
CA ASP A 85 -8.61 -1.51 16.27
C ASP A 85 -8.76 -1.58 14.73
N SER A 86 -8.24 -0.58 14.01
CA SER A 86 -8.27 -0.49 12.54
C SER A 86 -6.93 -0.80 11.88
N ARG A 87 -6.24 -1.83 12.39
CA ARG A 87 -4.88 -2.18 11.97
C ARG A 87 -4.78 -2.47 10.47
N CYS A 88 -5.73 -3.23 9.92
CA CYS A 88 -5.74 -3.58 8.50
C CYS A 88 -5.85 -2.34 7.59
N LEU A 89 -6.72 -1.39 7.92
CA LEU A 89 -6.88 -0.15 7.16
C LEU A 89 -5.61 0.71 7.25
N GLY A 90 -5.07 0.89 8.45
CA GLY A 90 -3.83 1.66 8.65
C GLY A 90 -2.64 1.08 7.88
N GLN A 91 -2.45 -0.24 7.93
CA GLN A 91 -1.39 -0.93 7.19
C GLN A 91 -1.59 -0.76 5.67
N SER A 92 -2.81 -0.90 5.19
CA SER A 92 -3.14 -0.77 3.76
C SER A 92 -2.87 0.63 3.24
N LEU A 93 -3.31 1.67 3.96
CA LEU A 93 -3.08 3.06 3.55
C LEU A 93 -1.60 3.44 3.59
N VAL A 94 -0.85 2.99 4.60
CA VAL A 94 0.61 3.21 4.66
C VAL A 94 1.31 2.52 3.50
N LEU A 95 0.97 1.26 3.23
CA LEU A 95 1.55 0.54 2.09
C LEU A 95 1.22 1.23 0.77
N MET A 96 -0.02 1.66 0.57
CA MET A 96 -0.43 2.39 -0.63
C MET A 96 0.38 3.69 -0.83
N ALA A 97 0.58 4.47 0.24
CA ALA A 97 1.40 5.69 0.20
C ALA A 97 2.87 5.40 -0.14
N LEU A 98 3.44 4.33 0.42
CA LEU A 98 4.82 3.92 0.13
C LEU A 98 4.99 3.44 -1.32
N LEU A 99 3.99 2.77 -1.87
CA LEU A 99 3.97 2.32 -3.26
C LEU A 99 3.86 3.52 -4.21
N ALA A 100 2.92 4.44 -3.95
CA ALA A 100 2.71 5.64 -4.76
C ALA A 100 3.98 6.49 -4.85
N ARG A 101 4.70 6.70 -3.74
CA ARG A 101 5.98 7.43 -3.74
C ARG A 101 7.08 6.76 -4.59
N ARG A 102 6.90 5.49 -4.92
CA ARG A 102 7.82 4.70 -5.74
C ARG A 102 7.30 4.45 -7.15
N GLY A 103 6.24 5.16 -7.55
CA GLY A 103 5.64 5.05 -8.87
C GLY A 103 4.95 3.70 -9.11
N ILE A 104 4.49 3.03 -8.05
CA ILE A 104 3.78 1.75 -8.15
C ILE A 104 2.29 2.00 -7.90
N ALA A 105 1.49 1.86 -8.95
CA ALA A 105 0.05 1.94 -8.86
C ALA A 105 -0.51 0.80 -8.02
N SER A 106 -1.47 1.11 -7.15
CA SER A 106 -2.15 0.14 -6.30
C SER A 106 -3.55 0.61 -5.92
N ALA A 107 -4.40 -0.31 -5.51
CA ALA A 107 -5.76 -0.04 -5.06
C ALA A 107 -5.94 -0.48 -3.62
N LEU A 108 -6.67 0.32 -2.84
CA LEU A 108 -7.23 -0.09 -1.55
C LEU A 108 -8.51 -0.87 -1.79
N VAL A 109 -8.57 -2.09 -1.33
CA VAL A 109 -9.77 -2.91 -1.37
C VAL A 109 -10.34 -3.06 0.03
N ILE A 110 -11.64 -2.92 0.15
CA ILE A 110 -12.39 -3.17 1.37
C ILE A 110 -13.36 -4.33 1.11
N GLY A 111 -13.25 -5.34 1.92
CA GLY A 111 -14.15 -6.48 1.92
C GLY A 111 -14.94 -6.58 3.20
N VAL A 112 -16.09 -7.25 3.11
CA VAL A 112 -16.97 -7.52 4.25
C VAL A 112 -17.22 -9.01 4.35
N LYS A 113 -17.31 -9.50 5.58
CA LYS A 113 -17.77 -10.83 5.92
C LYS A 113 -19.22 -10.70 6.36
N PRO A 114 -20.19 -11.22 5.58
CA PRO A 114 -21.60 -11.21 5.99
C PRO A 114 -21.85 -12.27 7.06
N GLY A 115 -22.90 -12.07 7.86
CA GLY A 115 -23.36 -13.04 8.85
C GLY A 115 -23.39 -12.50 10.28
N SER A 116 -23.56 -13.40 11.26
CA SER A 116 -23.62 -13.06 12.69
C SER A 116 -22.32 -12.44 13.20
N ASP A 117 -21.19 -12.82 12.61
CA ASP A 117 -19.87 -12.28 12.90
C ASP A 117 -19.47 -11.28 11.81
N PHE A 118 -20.24 -10.21 11.65
CA PHE A 118 -19.93 -9.15 10.70
C PHE A 118 -18.50 -8.62 10.93
N GLY A 119 -17.70 -8.59 9.87
CA GLY A 119 -16.35 -8.07 9.90
C GLY A 119 -16.03 -7.31 8.62
N ALA A 120 -15.24 -6.28 8.74
CA ALA A 120 -14.67 -5.57 7.61
C ALA A 120 -13.16 -5.77 7.59
N HIS A 121 -12.58 -5.92 6.42
CA HIS A 121 -11.15 -6.06 6.22
C HIS A 121 -10.69 -5.17 5.07
N ALA A 122 -9.50 -4.61 5.20
CA ALA A 122 -8.89 -3.78 4.15
C ALA A 122 -7.54 -4.36 3.75
N TRP A 123 -7.29 -4.38 2.44
CA TRP A 123 -6.01 -4.80 1.89
C TRP A 123 -5.65 -3.99 0.65
N VAL A 124 -4.42 -4.14 0.18
CA VAL A 124 -3.92 -3.48 -1.02
C VAL A 124 -3.76 -4.50 -2.13
N GLU A 125 -4.25 -4.16 -3.31
CA GLU A 125 -4.07 -4.94 -4.53
C GLU A 125 -3.26 -4.16 -5.56
N ARG A 126 -2.53 -4.90 -6.37
CA ARG A 126 -1.94 -4.42 -7.61
C ARG A 126 -2.34 -5.35 -8.74
N GLU A 127 -2.94 -4.78 -9.80
CA GLU A 127 -3.38 -5.58 -10.96
C GLU A 127 -4.23 -6.81 -10.55
N GLY A 128 -5.11 -6.63 -9.55
CA GLY A 128 -5.97 -7.67 -9.01
C GLY A 128 -5.27 -8.68 -8.09
N MET A 129 -3.96 -8.53 -7.84
CA MET A 129 -3.21 -9.40 -6.93
C MET A 129 -3.02 -8.75 -5.56
N PRO A 130 -3.41 -9.41 -4.47
CA PRO A 130 -3.26 -8.88 -3.13
C PRO A 130 -1.77 -8.81 -2.72
N LEU A 131 -1.35 -7.65 -2.23
CA LEU A 131 -0.03 -7.42 -1.63
C LEU A 131 -0.04 -7.61 -0.12
N LEU A 132 -1.22 -7.50 0.51
CA LEU A 132 -1.48 -7.84 1.91
C LEU A 132 -2.50 -8.98 1.95
N PRO A 133 -2.53 -9.77 3.05
CA PRO A 133 -3.51 -10.83 3.18
C PRO A 133 -4.94 -10.30 3.02
N SER A 134 -5.66 -10.82 2.04
CA SER A 134 -7.06 -10.46 1.74
C SER A 134 -8.08 -11.18 2.62
N GLY A 135 -7.62 -12.15 3.42
CA GLY A 135 -8.51 -13.03 4.18
C GLY A 135 -9.18 -14.13 3.34
N GLY A 136 -8.75 -14.30 2.08
CA GLY A 136 -9.26 -15.34 1.17
C GLY A 136 -10.76 -15.21 0.90
N ASP A 137 -11.46 -16.34 0.81
CA ASP A 137 -12.90 -16.38 0.53
C ASP A 137 -13.79 -15.90 1.71
N THR A 138 -13.18 -15.55 2.85
CA THR A 138 -13.90 -15.08 4.03
C THR A 138 -14.53 -13.70 3.83
N TYR A 139 -13.88 -12.85 3.02
CA TYR A 139 -14.31 -11.47 2.78
C TYR A 139 -14.72 -11.27 1.32
N SER A 140 -15.97 -10.86 1.11
CA SER A 140 -16.45 -10.45 -0.20
C SER A 140 -16.04 -9.01 -0.47
N ARG A 141 -15.45 -8.77 -1.65
CA ARG A 141 -15.03 -7.42 -2.10
C ARG A 141 -16.25 -6.49 -2.16
N LEU A 142 -16.22 -5.43 -1.38
CA LEU A 142 -17.27 -4.41 -1.34
C LEU A 142 -16.90 -3.19 -2.17
N LEU A 143 -15.67 -2.71 -2.04
CA LEU A 143 -15.22 -1.44 -2.61
C LEU A 143 -13.73 -1.51 -2.96
N ALA A 144 -13.36 -0.87 -4.08
CA ALA A 144 -11.96 -0.60 -4.42
C ALA A 144 -11.76 0.89 -4.68
N LEU A 145 -10.74 1.48 -4.08
CA LEU A 145 -10.38 2.88 -4.21
C LEU A 145 -8.95 3.01 -4.76
N GLY A 146 -8.72 3.99 -5.63
CA GLY A 146 -7.40 4.23 -6.23
C GLY A 146 -7.08 3.32 -7.42
N GLU A 147 -8.01 2.50 -7.86
CA GLU A 147 -7.87 1.73 -9.10
C GLU A 147 -7.91 2.71 -10.28
N ARG A 148 -6.84 2.79 -11.06
CA ARG A 148 -6.94 3.45 -12.36
C ARG A 148 -7.90 2.62 -13.20
N SER A 149 -9.05 3.19 -13.56
CA SER A 149 -9.85 2.65 -14.65
C SER A 149 -8.91 2.46 -15.83
N GLN A 150 -8.56 1.22 -16.12
CA GLN A 150 -8.10 0.91 -17.46
C GLN A 150 -9.33 1.19 -18.34
N ALA A 151 -9.33 2.37 -18.94
CA ALA A 151 -10.27 2.68 -19.99
C ALA A 151 -10.13 1.55 -21.00
N SER A 152 -11.15 0.72 -21.08
CA SER A 152 -11.31 -0.25 -22.15
C SER A 152 -11.23 0.56 -23.43
N SER A 153 -10.11 0.47 -24.13
CA SER A 153 -10.04 0.90 -25.51
C SER A 153 -10.96 0.00 -26.31
N PRO A 154 -11.86 0.59 -27.12
CA PRO A 154 -12.73 -0.15 -28.00
C PRO A 154 -11.96 -0.89 -29.10
#